data_e6a202a64e75102328e4570602200765
#
_entry.id   e6a202a64e75102328e4570602200765
#
_cell.length_a   1.000
_cell.length_b   1.000
_cell.length_c   1.000
_cell.angle_alpha   90.00
_cell.angle_beta   90.00
_cell.angle_gamma   90.00
#
_symmetry.space_group_name_H-M   'P 1'
#
loop_
_entity.id
_entity.type
_entity.pdbx_description
1 polymer ?
#
loop_
_entity_poly.entity_id
_entity_poly.type
_entity_poly.pdbx_seq_one_letter_code
_entity_poly.pdbx_strand_id
1 'polypeptide(L)'
;MKAKHLILTLAAVAGLSVACKPKDEPLPAASIAINPSALTFEKEGGSQTLTVAATRDWTVSNDADWIAVEPKSGKASNDARTVTVRVLENNGVDREASVKFTIGLDSKTLSVKQAGSGSTEELLVYYNNFDKEAATRTYGTEGKYWPMLDQFEGWKNQTGKGAANVEYAFAAITARNNSASNGTHSAYPGSGVNNLFFGKENFFKVAGIALESGKTDYTLSFGTEKYLKDADNTFNPAEFQVYVSADGKKWVELSYKFPGAFQNGKWDLASSSFSVPAVNYTLWSNVHPAASSHLSVVCNAHSNCFVPMFLIVELTYH
;
A
#
# COMPACT_ATOMS: atom_id res chain seq x y z
N MET A 1 -14.41 -78.55 -89.15
CA MET A 1 -14.97 -78.87 -87.83
C MET A 1 -14.56 -77.74 -86.82
N LYS A 2 -15.53 -77.08 -86.38
CA LYS A 2 -15.65 -76.08 -85.23
C LYS A 2 -14.44 -75.25 -84.88
N ALA A 3 -14.39 -73.99 -85.35
CA ALA A 3 -13.61 -72.89 -84.77
C ALA A 3 -14.22 -72.45 -83.46
N LYS A 4 -13.43 -72.26 -82.42
CA LYS A 4 -13.85 -71.59 -81.20
C LYS A 4 -13.26 -70.18 -81.16
N HIS A 5 -14.14 -69.21 -81.18
CA HIS A 5 -13.79 -67.80 -81.04
C HIS A 5 -13.38 -67.53 -79.53
N LEU A 6 -12.19 -67.02 -79.35
CA LEU A 6 -11.75 -66.47 -78.07
C LEU A 6 -11.98 -64.98 -78.04
N ILE A 7 -12.94 -64.53 -77.26
CA ILE A 7 -13.22 -63.14 -77.07
C ILE A 7 -12.29 -62.65 -75.99
N LEU A 8 -11.39 -61.74 -76.31
CA LEU A 8 -10.48 -61.07 -75.36
C LEU A 8 -11.18 -59.81 -74.79
N THR A 9 -11.65 -59.92 -73.57
CA THR A 9 -12.23 -58.76 -72.84
C THR A 9 -11.10 -57.94 -72.26
N LEU A 10 -10.98 -56.73 -72.83
CA LEU A 10 -10.05 -55.71 -72.31
C LEU A 10 -10.66 -55.07 -71.07
N ALA A 11 -10.15 -55.41 -69.84
CA ALA A 11 -10.54 -54.77 -68.62
C ALA A 11 -9.82 -53.42 -68.51
N ALA A 12 -10.53 -52.32 -68.59
CA ALA A 12 -10.02 -51.00 -68.31
C ALA A 12 -9.84 -50.85 -66.77
N VAL A 13 -8.60 -50.82 -66.33
CA VAL A 13 -8.27 -50.44 -64.93
C VAL A 13 -8.37 -48.93 -64.81
N ALA A 14 -9.49 -48.43 -64.31
CA ALA A 14 -9.58 -47.06 -63.85
C ALA A 14 -8.68 -46.83 -62.67
N GLY A 15 -7.54 -46.21 -62.90
CA GLY A 15 -6.63 -45.77 -61.79
C GLY A 15 -7.32 -44.69 -60.95
N LEU A 16 -7.73 -45.03 -59.76
CA LEU A 16 -8.09 -44.08 -58.74
C LEU A 16 -6.81 -43.33 -58.31
N SER A 17 -6.56 -42.16 -58.85
CA SER A 17 -5.60 -41.20 -58.31
C SER A 17 -6.14 -40.72 -56.96
N VAL A 18 -5.68 -41.32 -55.87
CA VAL A 18 -5.83 -40.74 -54.55
C VAL A 18 -4.99 -39.46 -54.58
N ALA A 19 -5.64 -38.32 -54.75
CA ALA A 19 -5.02 -37.03 -54.52
C ALA A 19 -4.65 -36.97 -53.02
N CYS A 20 -3.38 -37.18 -52.68
CA CYS A 20 -2.87 -36.85 -51.38
C CYS A 20 -3.15 -35.35 -51.20
N LYS A 21 -4.03 -35.01 -50.25
CA LYS A 21 -4.11 -33.65 -49.76
C LYS A 21 -2.71 -33.22 -49.33
N PRO A 22 -2.25 -32.01 -49.71
CA PRO A 22 -0.96 -31.56 -49.20
C PRO A 22 -0.97 -31.68 -47.67
N LYS A 23 0.06 -32.31 -47.12
CA LYS A 23 0.30 -32.33 -45.70
C LYS A 23 0.23 -30.86 -45.22
N ASP A 24 -0.70 -30.57 -44.31
CA ASP A 24 -0.74 -29.25 -43.68
C ASP A 24 0.67 -28.90 -43.22
N GLU A 25 1.30 -27.93 -43.85
CA GLU A 25 2.59 -27.44 -43.34
C GLU A 25 2.42 -27.06 -41.87
N PRO A 26 3.34 -27.48 -40.98
CA PRO A 26 3.23 -27.11 -39.60
C PRO A 26 3.19 -25.59 -39.51
N LEU A 27 2.14 -25.08 -38.87
CA LEU A 27 1.99 -23.64 -38.66
C LEU A 27 3.27 -23.09 -38.02
N PRO A 28 3.77 -21.92 -38.46
CA PRO A 28 4.94 -21.29 -37.85
C PRO A 28 4.80 -21.22 -36.35
N ALA A 29 5.90 -21.27 -35.62
CA ALA A 29 5.91 -21.12 -34.17
C ALA A 29 5.15 -19.83 -33.78
N ALA A 30 4.36 -19.92 -32.71
CA ALA A 30 3.67 -18.74 -32.19
C ALA A 30 4.71 -17.69 -31.80
N SER A 31 4.54 -16.46 -32.25
CA SER A 31 5.43 -15.36 -31.92
C SER A 31 4.64 -14.06 -31.85
N ILE A 32 4.88 -13.30 -30.79
CA ILE A 32 4.31 -11.96 -30.59
C ILE A 32 5.42 -10.98 -30.20
N ALA A 33 5.42 -9.83 -30.86
CA ALA A 33 6.30 -8.70 -30.55
C ALA A 33 5.46 -7.48 -30.20
N ILE A 34 5.87 -6.78 -29.15
CA ILE A 34 5.29 -5.49 -28.74
C ILE A 34 6.40 -4.45 -28.66
N ASN A 35 6.13 -3.24 -29.13
CA ASN A 35 7.13 -2.16 -29.08
C ASN A 35 6.44 -0.79 -28.89
N PRO A 36 6.79 -0.02 -27.83
CA PRO A 36 7.74 -0.36 -26.77
C PRO A 36 7.18 -1.44 -25.82
N SER A 37 8.05 -2.05 -25.02
CA SER A 37 7.69 -3.02 -23.98
C SER A 37 7.42 -2.39 -22.61
N ALA A 38 7.59 -1.07 -22.50
CA ALA A 38 7.29 -0.29 -21.30
C ALA A 38 6.75 1.08 -21.72
N LEU A 39 5.77 1.59 -20.96
CA LEU A 39 5.21 2.93 -21.08
C LEU A 39 5.28 3.62 -19.72
N THR A 40 5.61 4.92 -19.74
CA THR A 40 5.60 5.75 -18.54
C THR A 40 4.64 6.92 -18.76
N PHE A 41 3.81 7.18 -17.76
CA PHE A 41 2.84 8.26 -17.75
C PHE A 41 3.09 9.21 -16.60
N GLU A 42 2.81 10.47 -16.82
CA GLU A 42 2.73 11.46 -15.75
C GLU A 42 1.43 11.27 -14.94
N LYS A 43 1.30 11.96 -13.84
CA LYS A 43 0.15 11.81 -12.93
C LYS A 43 -1.20 12.09 -13.60
N GLU A 44 -1.24 12.99 -14.57
CA GLU A 44 -2.46 13.33 -15.33
C GLU A 44 -2.96 12.17 -16.19
N GLY A 45 -2.14 11.14 -16.38
CA GLY A 45 -2.48 10.01 -17.23
C GLY A 45 -2.43 10.36 -18.72
N GLY A 46 -3.43 9.94 -19.47
CA GLY A 46 -3.51 10.20 -20.91
C GLY A 46 -3.43 8.94 -21.76
N SER A 47 -3.00 9.09 -23.00
CA SER A 47 -2.96 7.98 -23.98
C SER A 47 -1.60 7.92 -24.66
N GLN A 48 -1.05 6.71 -24.77
CA GLN A 48 0.15 6.42 -25.55
C GLN A 48 -0.12 5.19 -26.42
N THR A 49 0.68 5.00 -27.45
CA THR A 49 0.52 3.89 -28.39
C THR A 49 1.72 2.97 -28.37
N LEU A 50 1.46 1.70 -28.65
CA LEU A 50 2.47 0.70 -28.95
C LEU A 50 2.09 -0.03 -30.24
N THR A 51 3.04 -0.77 -30.80
CA THR A 51 2.79 -1.64 -31.95
C THR A 51 2.83 -3.10 -31.54
N VAL A 52 1.95 -3.90 -32.12
CA VAL A 52 1.86 -5.35 -31.94
C VAL A 52 1.97 -6.03 -33.30
N ALA A 53 2.90 -6.96 -33.44
CA ALA A 53 2.99 -7.90 -34.55
C ALA A 53 2.90 -9.32 -34.02
N ALA A 54 2.03 -10.16 -34.58
CA ALA A 54 1.78 -11.49 -34.06
C ALA A 54 1.48 -12.49 -35.17
N THR A 55 2.07 -13.67 -35.14
CA THR A 55 1.87 -14.74 -36.13
C THR A 55 0.51 -15.45 -35.98
N ARG A 56 -0.23 -15.17 -34.91
CA ARG A 56 -1.58 -15.70 -34.65
C ARG A 56 -2.46 -14.63 -33.99
N ASP A 57 -3.75 -14.93 -33.87
CA ASP A 57 -4.69 -14.07 -33.14
C ASP A 57 -4.24 -13.88 -31.71
N TRP A 58 -4.38 -12.68 -31.19
CA TRP A 58 -3.94 -12.30 -29.84
C TRP A 58 -5.03 -11.61 -29.04
N THR A 59 -4.89 -11.64 -27.72
CA THR A 59 -5.77 -10.98 -26.76
C THR A 59 -4.96 -10.22 -25.72
N VAL A 60 -5.58 -9.22 -25.10
CA VAL A 60 -4.99 -8.43 -24.02
C VAL A 60 -5.77 -8.65 -22.73
N SER A 61 -5.05 -8.79 -21.63
CA SER A 61 -5.61 -8.78 -20.27
C SER A 61 -4.76 -7.92 -19.34
N ASN A 62 -5.42 -7.26 -18.40
CA ASN A 62 -4.79 -6.57 -17.26
C ASN A 62 -5.78 -6.55 -16.09
N ASP A 63 -5.25 -6.51 -14.88
CA ASP A 63 -6.03 -6.50 -13.64
C ASP A 63 -6.12 -5.09 -13.03
N ALA A 64 -5.51 -4.09 -13.68
CA ALA A 64 -5.51 -2.71 -13.23
C ALA A 64 -6.71 -1.96 -13.82
N ASP A 65 -7.61 -1.50 -13.00
CA ASP A 65 -8.83 -0.75 -13.36
C ASP A 65 -8.53 0.65 -13.94
N TRP A 66 -7.35 1.18 -13.65
CA TRP A 66 -6.87 2.47 -14.13
C TRP A 66 -6.21 2.42 -15.53
N ILE A 67 -6.09 1.23 -16.15
CA ILE A 67 -5.53 1.03 -17.51
C ILE A 67 -6.61 0.50 -18.45
N ALA A 68 -6.83 1.19 -19.53
CA ALA A 68 -7.64 0.71 -20.66
C ALA A 68 -6.75 0.49 -21.88
N VAL A 69 -6.99 -0.61 -22.61
CA VAL A 69 -6.23 -0.97 -23.81
C VAL A 69 -7.18 -1.21 -24.95
N GLU A 70 -6.91 -0.60 -26.10
CA GLU A 70 -7.72 -0.73 -27.30
C GLU A 70 -6.85 -0.85 -28.57
N PRO A 71 -7.17 -1.87 -29.44
CA PRO A 71 -8.12 -2.95 -29.25
C PRO A 71 -7.66 -4.01 -28.24
N LYS A 72 -8.61 -4.69 -27.59
CA LYS A 72 -8.32 -5.80 -26.64
C LYS A 72 -7.94 -7.11 -27.31
N SER A 73 -8.00 -7.17 -28.63
CA SER A 73 -7.61 -8.35 -29.41
C SER A 73 -7.28 -7.94 -30.84
N GLY A 74 -6.58 -8.81 -31.57
CA GLY A 74 -6.26 -8.61 -32.95
C GLY A 74 -6.05 -9.92 -33.70
N LYS A 75 -6.16 -9.86 -35.04
CA LYS A 75 -5.88 -10.96 -35.95
C LYS A 75 -4.38 -11.11 -36.19
N ALA A 76 -3.97 -12.33 -36.55
CA ALA A 76 -2.62 -12.61 -37.01
C ALA A 76 -2.19 -11.62 -38.11
N SER A 77 -1.04 -11.01 -37.92
CA SER A 77 -0.42 -10.10 -38.89
C SER A 77 1.05 -9.93 -38.58
N ASN A 78 1.88 -10.09 -39.62
CA ASN A 78 3.30 -9.71 -39.53
C ASN A 78 3.47 -8.19 -39.63
N ASP A 79 2.45 -7.47 -40.16
CA ASP A 79 2.46 -6.02 -40.11
C ASP A 79 2.12 -5.52 -38.72
N ALA A 80 2.90 -4.56 -38.25
CA ALA A 80 2.69 -3.95 -36.95
C ALA A 80 1.34 -3.21 -36.90
N ARG A 81 0.53 -3.53 -35.88
CA ARG A 81 -0.76 -2.88 -35.62
C ARG A 81 -0.62 -1.99 -34.39
N THR A 82 -1.19 -0.81 -34.48
CA THR A 82 -1.22 0.13 -33.36
C THR A 82 -2.26 -0.31 -32.31
N VAL A 83 -1.83 -0.28 -31.06
CA VAL A 83 -2.66 -0.46 -29.87
C VAL A 83 -2.51 0.78 -29.01
N THR A 84 -3.61 1.32 -28.53
CA THR A 84 -3.64 2.48 -27.64
C THR A 84 -3.79 2.01 -26.19
N VAL A 85 -2.94 2.51 -25.32
CA VAL A 85 -3.02 2.35 -23.86
C VAL A 85 -3.45 3.69 -23.29
N ARG A 86 -4.56 3.71 -22.58
CA ARG A 86 -5.07 4.88 -21.88
C ARG A 86 -4.98 4.64 -20.37
N VAL A 87 -4.49 5.64 -19.67
CA VAL A 87 -4.27 5.61 -18.22
C VAL A 87 -5.05 6.75 -17.57
N LEU A 88 -5.78 6.44 -16.50
CA LEU A 88 -6.53 7.43 -15.73
C LEU A 88 -5.57 8.26 -14.87
N GLU A 89 -6.00 9.45 -14.46
CA GLU A 89 -5.27 10.31 -13.53
C GLU A 89 -4.92 9.55 -12.24
N ASN A 90 -3.72 9.82 -11.70
CA ASN A 90 -3.22 9.25 -10.45
C ASN A 90 -2.99 10.33 -9.40
N ASN A 91 -3.93 10.47 -8.48
CA ASN A 91 -3.84 11.39 -7.37
C ASN A 91 -3.15 10.79 -6.12
N GLY A 92 -2.73 9.53 -6.22
CA GLY A 92 -2.01 8.81 -5.17
C GLY A 92 -0.50 8.78 -5.39
N VAL A 93 0.12 7.72 -4.93
CA VAL A 93 1.56 7.44 -5.12
C VAL A 93 1.84 6.87 -6.50
N ASP A 94 3.11 6.83 -6.87
CA ASP A 94 3.57 6.13 -8.08
C ASP A 94 3.00 4.72 -8.12
N ARG A 95 2.55 4.31 -9.29
CA ARG A 95 1.98 2.98 -9.48
C ARG A 95 2.50 2.29 -10.74
N GLU A 96 2.52 0.98 -10.69
CA GLU A 96 2.95 0.13 -11.79
C GLU A 96 1.96 -1.01 -11.97
N ALA A 97 1.72 -1.40 -13.21
CA ALA A 97 0.94 -2.58 -13.54
C ALA A 97 1.45 -3.23 -14.84
N SER A 98 1.06 -4.48 -15.02
CA SER A 98 1.41 -5.29 -16.18
C SER A 98 0.21 -5.51 -17.07
N VAL A 99 0.38 -5.27 -18.37
CA VAL A 99 -0.59 -5.61 -19.41
C VAL A 99 -0.06 -6.81 -20.18
N LYS A 100 -0.81 -7.90 -20.22
CA LYS A 100 -0.41 -9.15 -20.85
C LYS A 100 -1.05 -9.30 -22.22
N PHE A 101 -0.23 -9.47 -23.24
CA PHE A 101 -0.60 -9.82 -24.59
C PHE A 101 -0.40 -11.31 -24.78
N THR A 102 -1.45 -12.07 -25.07
CA THR A 102 -1.43 -13.53 -25.14
C THR A 102 -1.69 -14.01 -26.55
N ILE A 103 -0.91 -14.98 -27.00
CA ILE A 103 -1.02 -15.68 -28.29
C ILE A 103 -0.91 -17.19 -28.06
N GLY A 104 -2.03 -17.91 -28.09
CA GLY A 104 -2.04 -19.32 -27.73
C GLY A 104 -1.54 -19.54 -26.30
N LEU A 105 -0.41 -20.25 -26.15
CA LEU A 105 0.25 -20.51 -24.86
C LEU A 105 1.36 -19.48 -24.54
N ASP A 106 1.78 -18.68 -25.52
CA ASP A 106 2.82 -17.66 -25.34
C ASP A 106 2.25 -16.30 -24.95
N SER A 107 3.06 -15.46 -24.34
CA SER A 107 2.67 -14.11 -24.00
C SER A 107 3.85 -13.14 -23.94
N LYS A 108 3.53 -11.85 -24.11
CA LYS A 108 4.42 -10.72 -23.83
C LYS A 108 3.76 -9.78 -22.85
N THR A 109 4.57 -9.18 -21.99
CA THR A 109 4.10 -8.25 -20.98
C THR A 109 4.60 -6.84 -21.31
N LEU A 110 3.69 -5.88 -21.26
CA LEU A 110 3.97 -4.46 -21.26
C LEU A 110 3.99 -3.99 -19.80
N SER A 111 5.06 -3.36 -19.37
CA SER A 111 5.09 -2.64 -18.09
C SER A 111 4.51 -1.24 -18.29
N VAL A 112 3.59 -0.85 -17.42
CA VAL A 112 2.99 0.50 -17.39
C VAL A 112 3.29 1.11 -16.03
N LYS A 113 4.08 2.19 -16.06
CA LYS A 113 4.39 2.99 -14.86
C LYS A 113 3.68 4.32 -14.95
N GLN A 114 3.19 4.79 -13.84
CA GLN A 114 2.59 6.12 -13.74
C GLN A 114 3.07 6.83 -12.49
N ALA A 115 3.56 8.04 -12.67
CA ALA A 115 3.83 8.94 -11.57
C ALA A 115 2.55 9.27 -10.81
N GLY A 116 2.66 9.42 -9.50
CA GLY A 116 1.59 9.93 -8.67
C GLY A 116 1.70 11.44 -8.46
N SER A 117 0.76 11.98 -7.73
CA SER A 117 0.80 13.40 -7.31
C SER A 117 1.88 13.69 -6.26
N GLY A 118 2.49 12.64 -5.70
CA GLY A 118 3.61 12.72 -4.77
C GLY A 118 4.18 11.36 -4.42
N SER A 119 5.45 11.32 -4.02
CA SER A 119 6.06 10.14 -3.41
C SER A 119 5.42 9.88 -2.04
N THR A 120 5.53 8.65 -1.52
CA THR A 120 5.10 8.32 -0.15
C THR A 120 5.71 9.28 0.89
N GLU A 121 6.91 9.79 0.65
CA GLU A 121 7.55 10.78 1.50
C GLU A 121 6.86 12.16 1.44
N GLU A 122 6.30 12.54 0.28
CA GLU A 122 5.54 13.79 0.15
C GLU A 122 4.18 13.74 0.84
N LEU A 123 3.62 12.55 1.03
CA LEU A 123 2.36 12.33 1.72
C LEU A 123 2.52 12.27 3.23
N LEU A 124 3.75 12.08 3.72
CA LEU A 124 4.02 11.95 5.14
C LEU A 124 3.95 13.32 5.84
N VAL A 125 2.93 13.49 6.66
CA VAL A 125 2.72 14.70 7.44
C VAL A 125 3.49 14.65 8.75
N TYR A 126 3.38 13.54 9.47
CA TYR A 126 4.06 13.33 10.73
C TYR A 126 4.38 11.84 10.94
N TYR A 127 5.56 11.59 11.47
CA TYR A 127 6.01 10.26 11.84
C TYR A 127 6.91 10.33 13.07
N ASN A 128 6.77 9.41 14.00
CA ASN A 128 7.71 9.22 15.09
C ASN A 128 7.76 7.75 15.47
N ASN A 129 8.93 7.14 15.39
CA ASN A 129 9.18 5.76 15.79
C ASN A 129 9.78 5.64 17.20
N PHE A 130 10.00 6.75 17.87
CA PHE A 130 10.56 6.83 19.23
C PHE A 130 12.00 6.28 19.39
N ASP A 131 12.75 6.12 18.31
CA ASP A 131 14.02 5.39 18.25
C ASP A 131 15.25 6.26 18.03
N LYS A 132 15.24 7.51 18.44
CA LYS A 132 16.44 8.35 18.34
C LYS A 132 17.62 7.77 19.12
N GLU A 133 17.36 7.27 20.35
CA GLU A 133 18.33 6.59 21.19
C GLU A 133 17.65 5.44 21.96
N ALA A 134 18.38 4.35 22.19
CA ALA A 134 17.85 3.22 22.94
C ALA A 134 17.63 3.57 24.41
N ALA A 135 16.41 3.38 24.92
CA ALA A 135 16.12 3.55 26.35
C ALA A 135 16.89 2.52 27.18
N THR A 136 17.46 2.95 28.29
CA THR A 136 18.20 2.10 29.22
C THR A 136 17.63 2.24 30.63
N ARG A 137 17.59 1.13 31.36
CA ARG A 137 17.19 1.16 32.78
C ARG A 137 18.27 1.82 33.63
N THR A 138 17.86 2.76 34.46
CA THR A 138 18.72 3.37 35.48
C THR A 138 18.51 2.71 36.84
N TYR A 139 19.55 2.69 37.67
CA TYR A 139 19.45 2.20 39.04
C TYR A 139 18.91 3.32 39.92
N GLY A 140 17.88 3.01 40.70
CA GLY A 140 17.37 3.84 41.78
C GLY A 140 17.48 3.11 43.12
N THR A 141 17.00 3.71 44.20
CA THR A 141 17.01 3.15 45.56
C THR A 141 16.20 1.85 45.71
N GLU A 142 15.21 1.65 44.84
CA GLU A 142 14.30 0.49 44.88
C GLU A 142 14.45 -0.45 43.68
N GLY A 143 15.51 -0.33 42.88
CA GLY A 143 15.77 -1.23 41.76
C GLY A 143 16.10 -0.51 40.44
N LYS A 144 15.92 -1.22 39.33
CA LYS A 144 16.13 -0.70 37.97
C LYS A 144 14.84 -0.21 37.40
N TYR A 145 14.78 1.02 36.97
CA TYR A 145 13.61 1.66 36.41
C TYR A 145 13.85 2.06 34.95
N TRP A 146 12.82 1.96 34.16
CA TRP A 146 12.79 2.59 32.83
C TRP A 146 12.60 4.11 32.97
N PRO A 147 13.27 4.92 32.16
CA PRO A 147 13.15 6.37 32.26
C PRO A 147 11.73 6.83 31.89
N MET A 148 11.25 7.84 32.60
CA MET A 148 10.08 8.60 32.20
C MET A 148 10.40 9.46 30.99
N LEU A 149 9.40 9.81 30.17
CA LEU A 149 9.61 10.56 28.93
C LEU A 149 10.18 11.97 29.16
N ASP A 150 9.95 12.57 30.31
CA ASP A 150 10.54 13.85 30.73
C ASP A 150 12.01 13.73 31.15
N GLN A 151 12.49 12.51 31.37
CA GLN A 151 13.87 12.20 31.77
C GLN A 151 14.72 11.61 30.65
N PHE A 152 14.13 11.38 29.50
CA PHE A 152 14.80 10.71 28.38
C PHE A 152 14.34 11.28 27.04
N GLU A 153 15.16 12.08 26.40
CA GLU A 153 14.86 12.73 25.11
C GLU A 153 15.08 11.82 23.90
N GLY A 154 15.67 10.62 24.09
CA GLY A 154 15.98 9.66 23.03
C GLY A 154 14.76 9.06 22.33
N TRP A 155 13.56 9.29 22.84
CA TRP A 155 12.32 8.92 22.18
C TRP A 155 11.87 9.93 21.10
N LYS A 156 12.41 11.15 21.07
CA LYS A 156 12.03 12.18 20.10
C LYS A 156 12.74 11.96 18.77
N ASN A 157 12.06 11.33 17.84
CA ASN A 157 12.55 11.02 16.48
C ASN A 157 11.53 11.38 15.42
N GLN A 158 10.90 12.52 15.58
CA GLN A 158 9.83 12.96 14.67
C GLN A 158 10.39 13.44 13.32
N THR A 159 9.66 13.07 12.25
CA THR A 159 9.91 13.49 10.87
C THR A 159 8.58 13.78 10.17
N GLY A 160 8.62 14.28 8.95
CA GLY A 160 7.46 14.63 8.14
C GLY A 160 7.28 16.14 7.99
N LYS A 161 6.53 16.55 6.99
CA LYS A 161 6.33 17.96 6.63
C LYS A 161 5.69 18.79 7.75
N GLY A 162 4.84 18.18 8.55
CA GLY A 162 4.13 18.79 9.67
C GLY A 162 4.82 18.70 11.01
N ALA A 163 6.01 18.08 11.09
CA ALA A 163 6.64 17.73 12.36
C ALA A 163 7.49 18.83 13.01
N ALA A 164 7.75 19.95 12.32
CA ALA A 164 8.75 20.92 12.73
C ALA A 164 8.46 21.64 14.06
N ASN A 165 7.17 21.85 14.37
CA ASN A 165 6.75 22.64 15.55
C ASN A 165 5.84 21.84 16.48
N VAL A 166 5.99 20.52 16.51
CA VAL A 166 5.17 19.68 17.38
C VAL A 166 5.53 19.87 18.84
N GLU A 167 4.52 19.86 19.66
CA GLU A 167 4.63 19.87 21.12
C GLU A 167 4.07 18.57 21.68
N TYR A 168 4.72 18.07 22.73
CA TYR A 168 4.30 16.85 23.39
C TYR A 168 3.81 17.12 24.82
N ALA A 169 2.71 16.44 25.17
CA ALA A 169 2.26 16.37 26.56
C ALA A 169 1.94 14.91 26.90
N PHE A 170 2.28 14.49 28.09
CA PHE A 170 2.08 13.11 28.53
C PHE A 170 1.99 13.03 30.06
N ALA A 171 1.41 11.94 30.56
CA ALA A 171 1.34 11.65 31.98
C ALA A 171 1.87 10.25 32.26
N ALA A 172 2.87 10.16 33.12
CA ALA A 172 3.41 8.93 33.70
C ALA A 172 3.79 7.82 32.69
N ILE A 173 4.32 8.21 31.53
CA ILE A 173 4.73 7.28 30.47
C ILE A 173 6.23 7.02 30.58
N THR A 174 6.64 5.76 30.42
CA THR A 174 8.05 5.36 30.36
C THR A 174 8.46 4.96 28.95
N ALA A 175 9.69 5.32 28.56
CA ALA A 175 10.33 4.73 27.38
C ALA A 175 10.98 3.40 27.78
N ARG A 176 10.71 2.34 27.01
CA ARG A 176 11.26 1.01 27.25
C ARG A 176 11.95 0.47 26.00
N ASN A 177 13.04 -0.25 26.21
CA ASN A 177 13.77 -0.91 25.13
C ASN A 177 13.22 -2.32 24.91
N ASN A 178 12.85 -2.63 23.67
CA ASN A 178 12.27 -3.92 23.27
C ASN A 178 13.22 -5.09 23.45
N SER A 179 14.50 -4.91 23.12
CA SER A 179 15.50 -5.97 23.22
C SER A 179 15.79 -6.38 24.68
N ALA A 180 15.49 -5.49 25.64
CA ALA A 180 15.69 -5.75 27.06
C ALA A 180 14.47 -6.36 27.76
N SER A 181 13.32 -6.42 27.12
CA SER A 181 12.09 -7.01 27.64
C SER A 181 11.86 -8.38 27.00
N ASN A 182 12.40 -9.40 27.56
CA ASN A 182 12.07 -10.85 27.45
C ASN A 182 11.48 -11.38 26.12
N GLY A 183 11.88 -10.88 24.98
CA GLY A 183 11.66 -11.55 23.70
C GLY A 183 10.24 -11.67 23.16
N THR A 184 9.21 -11.32 23.91
CA THR A 184 7.81 -11.39 23.44
C THR A 184 7.43 -10.25 22.51
N HIS A 185 8.20 -9.19 22.49
CA HIS A 185 7.89 -7.94 21.78
C HIS A 185 8.73 -7.69 20.54
N SER A 186 9.55 -8.65 20.12
CA SER A 186 10.52 -8.47 19.04
C SER A 186 9.98 -8.69 17.63
N ALA A 187 8.71 -9.07 17.49
CA ALA A 187 8.19 -9.58 16.23
C ALA A 187 7.39 -8.54 15.40
N TYR A 188 7.22 -7.32 15.88
CA TYR A 188 6.50 -6.31 15.12
C TYR A 188 7.44 -5.56 14.15
N PRO A 189 7.20 -5.65 12.83
CA PRO A 189 8.12 -5.09 11.83
C PRO A 189 8.23 -3.57 11.85
N GLY A 190 7.31 -2.87 12.47
CA GLY A 190 7.32 -1.40 12.59
C GLY A 190 7.83 -0.90 13.93
N SER A 191 8.06 -1.79 14.89
CA SER A 191 8.62 -1.40 16.17
C SER A 191 10.14 -1.37 16.08
N GLY A 192 10.73 -0.24 16.35
CA GLY A 192 12.16 -0.15 16.45
C GLY A 192 12.69 -0.62 17.79
N VAL A 193 13.65 0.12 18.33
CA VAL A 193 14.35 -0.21 19.58
C VAL A 193 13.48 0.08 20.79
N ASN A 194 12.70 1.17 20.78
CA ASN A 194 11.92 1.64 21.92
C ASN A 194 10.43 1.40 21.78
N ASN A 195 9.75 1.45 22.92
CA ASN A 195 8.31 1.59 23.02
C ASN A 195 7.92 2.58 24.12
N LEU A 196 6.73 3.12 24.00
CA LEU A 196 6.09 3.90 25.04
C LEU A 196 5.16 3.01 25.85
N PHE A 197 5.35 2.95 27.15
CA PHE A 197 4.56 2.13 28.04
C PHE A 197 3.57 2.98 28.83
N PHE A 198 2.29 2.68 28.61
CA PHE A 198 1.17 3.34 29.27
C PHE A 198 0.69 2.53 30.46
N GLY A 199 0.44 3.20 31.59
CA GLY A 199 -0.38 2.68 32.66
C GLY A 199 -1.81 3.18 32.57
N LYS A 200 -2.62 2.80 33.54
CA LYS A 200 -4.01 3.26 33.64
C LYS A 200 -4.07 4.80 33.70
N GLU A 201 -5.00 5.38 32.97
CA GLU A 201 -5.27 6.83 32.93
C GLU A 201 -4.09 7.68 32.43
N ASN A 202 -3.09 7.04 31.83
CA ASN A 202 -1.99 7.75 31.21
C ASN A 202 -2.38 8.21 29.79
N PHE A 203 -1.80 9.32 29.36
CA PHE A 203 -2.02 9.82 28.02
C PHE A 203 -0.72 10.27 27.37
N PHE A 204 -0.71 10.26 26.06
CA PHE A 204 0.31 10.87 25.22
C PHE A 204 -0.36 11.76 24.18
N LYS A 205 0.09 12.99 24.06
CA LYS A 205 -0.43 13.97 23.12
C LYS A 205 0.68 14.52 22.24
N VAL A 206 0.42 14.59 20.96
CA VAL A 206 1.19 15.36 19.98
C VAL A 206 0.31 16.51 19.51
N ALA A 207 0.77 17.73 19.70
CA ALA A 207 0.08 18.94 19.28
C ALA A 207 0.90 19.70 18.25
N GLY A 208 0.26 20.57 17.48
CA GLY A 208 0.96 21.43 16.55
C GLY A 208 1.46 20.75 15.27
N ILE A 209 0.90 19.59 14.89
CA ILE A 209 1.20 18.98 13.60
C ILE A 209 0.64 19.88 12.50
N ALA A 210 1.52 20.48 11.68
CA ALA A 210 1.08 21.33 10.58
C ALA A 210 0.49 20.49 9.45
N LEU A 211 -0.73 20.86 9.04
CA LEU A 211 -1.43 20.20 7.93
C LEU A 211 -1.21 20.96 6.62
N GLU A 212 -1.22 20.25 5.52
CA GLU A 212 -1.09 20.84 4.20
C GLU A 212 -2.38 21.52 3.77
N SER A 213 -2.24 22.72 3.19
CA SER A 213 -3.41 23.51 2.74
C SER A 213 -4.17 22.79 1.64
N GLY A 214 -5.50 22.74 1.77
CA GLY A 214 -6.38 22.11 0.80
C GLY A 214 -6.53 20.59 0.94
N LYS A 215 -5.82 19.96 1.89
CA LYS A 215 -6.00 18.53 2.20
C LYS A 215 -6.93 18.37 3.37
N THR A 216 -7.89 17.48 3.25
CA THR A 216 -8.93 17.23 4.25
C THR A 216 -8.93 15.82 4.79
N ASP A 217 -8.47 14.87 3.99
CA ASP A 217 -8.56 13.44 4.32
C ASP A 217 -7.20 12.91 4.73
N TYR A 218 -7.17 12.31 5.91
CA TYR A 218 -5.97 11.82 6.55
C TYR A 218 -6.14 10.39 7.03
N THR A 219 -5.04 9.66 7.07
CA THR A 219 -4.95 8.36 7.75
C THR A 219 -3.93 8.45 8.88
N LEU A 220 -4.37 8.09 10.08
CA LEU A 220 -3.52 7.89 11.24
C LEU A 220 -3.26 6.39 11.40
N SER A 221 -1.98 6.02 11.41
CA SER A 221 -1.55 4.67 11.73
C SER A 221 -0.70 4.66 13.00
N PHE A 222 -0.88 3.65 13.84
CA PHE A 222 -0.08 3.48 15.04
C PHE A 222 0.08 2.00 15.40
N GLY A 223 1.26 1.63 15.86
CA GLY A 223 1.52 0.30 16.36
C GLY A 223 1.12 0.18 17.84
N THR A 224 0.50 -0.92 18.22
CA THR A 224 0.12 -1.18 19.60
C THR A 224 0.21 -2.65 19.95
N GLU A 225 0.38 -2.93 21.24
CA GLU A 225 0.35 -4.26 21.83
C GLU A 225 -0.30 -4.20 23.21
N LYS A 226 -1.06 -5.23 23.57
CA LYS A 226 -1.52 -5.43 24.95
C LYS A 226 -0.56 -6.35 25.68
N TYR A 227 -0.08 -5.95 26.85
CA TYR A 227 0.85 -6.73 27.65
C TYR A 227 0.19 -8.01 28.20
N LEU A 228 0.86 -9.14 27.98
CA LEU A 228 0.41 -10.47 28.42
C LEU A 228 0.69 -10.69 29.90
N LYS A 229 -0.05 -10.09 30.79
CA LYS A 229 0.10 -10.44 32.21
C LYS A 229 -0.98 -11.38 32.73
N ASP A 230 -2.14 -11.37 32.13
CA ASP A 230 -3.34 -12.09 32.60
C ASP A 230 -4.00 -12.90 31.49
N ALA A 231 -4.63 -14.02 31.84
CA ALA A 231 -5.25 -14.95 30.90
C ALA A 231 -6.44 -14.36 30.10
N ASP A 232 -6.94 -13.20 30.50
CA ASP A 232 -8.12 -12.54 29.89
C ASP A 232 -7.71 -11.34 29.04
N ASN A 233 -6.97 -11.61 27.99
CA ASN A 233 -6.20 -10.62 27.23
C ASN A 233 -6.78 -10.29 25.85
N THR A 234 -8.09 -10.14 25.74
CA THR A 234 -8.67 -9.58 24.52
C THR A 234 -8.39 -8.08 24.46
N PHE A 235 -7.77 -7.60 23.39
CA PHE A 235 -7.64 -6.17 23.17
C PHE A 235 -9.02 -5.56 22.96
N ASN A 236 -9.35 -4.59 23.80
CA ASN A 236 -10.59 -3.84 23.67
C ASN A 236 -10.25 -2.39 23.27
N PRO A 237 -10.67 -1.91 22.09
CA PRO A 237 -10.42 -0.52 21.67
C PRO A 237 -10.92 0.53 22.68
N ALA A 238 -11.95 0.22 23.48
CA ALA A 238 -12.42 1.11 24.54
C ALA A 238 -11.40 1.31 25.68
N GLU A 239 -10.41 0.43 25.82
CA GLU A 239 -9.35 0.56 26.82
C GLU A 239 -8.23 1.48 26.34
N PHE A 240 -8.13 1.66 25.03
CA PHE A 240 -7.15 2.52 24.41
C PHE A 240 -7.82 3.40 23.37
N GLN A 241 -8.11 4.63 23.73
CA GLN A 241 -8.82 5.58 22.89
C GLN A 241 -7.88 6.57 22.25
N VAL A 242 -8.13 6.88 20.99
CA VAL A 242 -7.37 7.83 20.18
C VAL A 242 -8.30 8.96 19.75
N TYR A 243 -7.86 10.17 19.94
CA TYR A 243 -8.62 11.36 19.61
C TYR A 243 -7.81 12.30 18.72
N VAL A 244 -8.51 13.02 17.86
CA VAL A 244 -7.95 14.11 17.06
C VAL A 244 -8.69 15.40 17.33
N SER A 245 -7.98 16.51 17.18
CA SER A 245 -8.55 17.85 17.33
C SER A 245 -7.86 18.82 16.37
N ALA A 246 -8.65 19.61 15.65
CA ALA A 246 -8.14 20.67 14.77
C ALA A 246 -7.87 21.99 15.52
N ASP A 247 -8.43 22.17 16.73
CA ASP A 247 -8.35 23.43 17.49
C ASP A 247 -7.79 23.24 18.92
N GLY A 248 -7.45 22.00 19.28
CA GLY A 248 -6.99 21.63 20.63
C GLY A 248 -8.07 21.72 21.72
N LYS A 249 -9.33 22.00 21.36
CA LYS A 249 -10.46 22.18 22.30
C LYS A 249 -11.56 21.16 22.09
N LYS A 250 -11.92 20.91 20.82
CA LYS A 250 -12.92 19.90 20.45
C LYS A 250 -12.20 18.64 19.99
N TRP A 251 -12.44 17.55 20.67
CA TRP A 251 -11.82 16.26 20.43
C TRP A 251 -12.83 15.31 19.81
N VAL A 252 -12.40 14.62 18.76
CA VAL A 252 -13.18 13.56 18.08
C VAL A 252 -12.46 12.24 18.31
N GLU A 253 -13.16 11.28 18.88
CA GLU A 253 -12.66 9.91 19.03
C GLU A 253 -12.57 9.23 17.66
N LEU A 254 -11.45 8.61 17.38
CA LEU A 254 -11.24 7.84 16.16
C LEU A 254 -11.53 6.35 16.40
N SER A 255 -12.38 5.80 15.57
CA SER A 255 -12.48 4.34 15.45
C SER A 255 -11.37 3.83 14.57
N TYR A 256 -10.57 2.91 15.10
CA TYR A 256 -9.45 2.32 14.36
C TYR A 256 -9.62 0.81 14.17
N LYS A 257 -8.91 0.24 13.22
CA LYS A 257 -8.94 -1.17 12.86
C LYS A 257 -7.53 -1.73 12.75
N PHE A 258 -7.41 -3.02 13.06
CA PHE A 258 -6.22 -3.81 12.75
C PHE A 258 -6.38 -4.50 11.39
N PRO A 259 -5.29 -4.81 10.65
CA PRO A 259 -5.36 -5.48 9.35
C PRO A 259 -5.90 -6.91 9.44
N GLY A 260 -5.88 -7.51 10.63
CA GLY A 260 -6.38 -8.85 10.91
C GLY A 260 -6.92 -8.98 12.33
N ALA A 261 -7.08 -10.22 12.79
CA ALA A 261 -7.44 -10.47 14.19
C ALA A 261 -6.26 -10.09 15.10
N PHE A 262 -6.49 -9.17 16.02
CA PHE A 262 -5.50 -8.76 17.00
C PHE A 262 -5.04 -9.97 17.85
N GLN A 263 -3.73 -10.11 18.01
CA GLN A 263 -3.14 -11.17 18.82
C GLN A 263 -2.47 -10.58 20.05
N ASN A 264 -2.91 -11.01 21.22
CA ASN A 264 -2.30 -10.59 22.48
C ASN A 264 -0.80 -10.95 22.55
N GLY A 265 0.00 -10.05 23.10
CA GLY A 265 1.45 -10.22 23.17
C GLY A 265 2.18 -10.11 21.84
N LYS A 266 1.50 -9.61 20.81
CA LYS A 266 2.10 -9.26 19.53
C LYS A 266 1.73 -7.85 19.15
N TRP A 267 2.69 -7.17 18.60
CA TRP A 267 2.49 -5.86 18.01
C TRP A 267 1.69 -5.96 16.73
N ASP A 268 0.73 -5.07 16.56
CA ASP A 268 -0.02 -4.93 15.34
C ASP A 268 -0.23 -3.45 14.99
N LEU A 269 -0.42 -3.16 13.70
CA LEU A 269 -0.60 -1.83 13.19
C LEU A 269 -2.09 -1.50 13.12
N ALA A 270 -2.54 -0.59 13.96
CA ALA A 270 -3.88 -0.02 13.87
C ALA A 270 -3.91 1.15 12.90
N SER A 271 -5.03 1.36 12.22
CA SER A 271 -5.24 2.51 11.34
C SER A 271 -6.65 3.07 11.43
N SER A 272 -6.76 4.37 11.20
CA SER A 272 -8.01 5.11 11.14
C SER A 272 -7.92 6.19 10.08
N SER A 273 -8.89 6.22 9.16
CA SER A 273 -9.04 7.34 8.22
C SER A 273 -10.08 8.32 8.73
N PHE A 274 -9.82 9.59 8.61
CA PHE A 274 -10.70 10.67 9.07
C PHE A 274 -10.54 11.92 8.22
N SER A 275 -11.58 12.77 8.23
CA SER A 275 -11.53 14.06 7.54
C SER A 275 -11.43 15.18 8.56
N VAL A 276 -10.47 16.06 8.35
CA VAL A 276 -10.41 17.33 9.07
C VAL A 276 -11.29 18.31 8.32
N PRO A 277 -12.34 18.89 8.94
CA PRO A 277 -13.15 19.89 8.27
C PRO A 277 -12.26 21.00 7.71
N ALA A 278 -12.47 21.31 6.44
CA ALA A 278 -11.85 22.51 5.86
C ALA A 278 -12.32 23.71 6.68
N VAL A 279 -11.49 24.17 7.59
CA VAL A 279 -11.77 25.38 8.35
C VAL A 279 -11.82 26.50 7.33
N ASN A 280 -12.95 27.20 7.24
CA ASN A 280 -13.09 28.35 6.36
C ASN A 280 -12.15 29.45 6.86
N TYR A 281 -10.93 29.47 6.35
CA TYR A 281 -9.84 30.39 6.73
C TYR A 281 -10.16 31.85 6.49
N THR A 282 -11.19 32.18 5.73
CA THR A 282 -11.61 33.57 5.44
C THR A 282 -12.07 34.36 6.67
N LEU A 283 -12.51 33.70 7.73
CA LEU A 283 -12.92 34.38 8.98
C LEU A 283 -11.76 34.62 9.97
N TRP A 284 -10.63 33.92 9.81
CA TRP A 284 -9.46 34.01 10.70
C TRP A 284 -8.30 34.78 10.10
N SER A 285 -8.26 34.95 8.77
CA SER A 285 -7.21 35.71 8.09
C SER A 285 -7.19 37.20 8.38
N ASN A 286 -8.24 37.74 8.98
CA ASN A 286 -8.31 39.14 9.34
C ASN A 286 -7.74 39.52 10.72
N VAL A 287 -7.31 38.52 11.53
CA VAL A 287 -6.86 38.74 12.90
C VAL A 287 -5.42 38.27 13.17
N HIS A 288 -4.91 37.31 12.39
CA HIS A 288 -3.50 36.85 12.49
C HIS A 288 -2.92 36.45 11.14
N PRO A 289 -1.67 36.87 10.83
CA PRO A 289 -1.01 36.40 9.62
C PRO A 289 -0.73 34.89 9.73
N ALA A 290 -1.24 34.16 8.74
CA ALA A 290 -0.93 32.73 8.48
C ALA A 290 -1.00 31.80 9.70
N ALA A 291 -2.21 31.56 10.20
CA ALA A 291 -2.43 30.40 11.07
C ALA A 291 -2.38 29.14 10.19
N SER A 292 -1.26 28.44 10.20
CA SER A 292 -1.20 27.06 9.74
C SER A 292 -2.19 26.25 10.54
N SER A 293 -3.03 25.43 9.89
CA SER A 293 -3.89 24.49 10.61
C SER A 293 -3.00 23.46 11.31
N HIS A 294 -3.28 23.22 12.57
CA HIS A 294 -2.54 22.26 13.37
C HIS A 294 -3.47 21.15 13.83
N LEU A 295 -3.03 19.91 13.70
CA LEU A 295 -3.71 18.77 14.25
C LEU A 295 -3.09 18.39 15.59
N SER A 296 -3.92 18.01 16.55
CA SER A 296 -3.48 17.40 17.80
C SER A 296 -4.04 15.99 17.90
N VAL A 297 -3.20 15.04 18.27
CA VAL A 297 -3.56 13.64 18.51
C VAL A 297 -3.34 13.33 19.98
N VAL A 298 -4.32 12.73 20.63
CA VAL A 298 -4.23 12.24 22.01
C VAL A 298 -4.58 10.77 22.06
N CYS A 299 -3.77 10.01 22.75
CA CYS A 299 -4.02 8.62 23.07
C CYS A 299 -4.19 8.48 24.58
N ASN A 300 -5.30 7.92 25.02
CA ASN A 300 -5.64 7.70 26.43
C ASN A 300 -5.81 6.22 26.73
N ALA A 301 -5.32 5.76 27.86
CA ALA A 301 -5.54 4.42 28.40
C ALA A 301 -6.53 4.46 29.57
N HIS A 302 -7.70 3.83 29.43
CA HIS A 302 -8.80 3.95 30.40
C HIS A 302 -8.99 2.80 31.40
N SER A 303 -8.27 1.70 31.27
CA SER A 303 -8.45 0.56 32.16
C SER A 303 -7.19 0.10 32.88
N ASN A 304 -7.32 -0.86 33.80
CA ASN A 304 -6.20 -1.51 34.50
C ASN A 304 -5.26 -2.32 33.59
N CYS A 305 -5.42 -2.18 32.28
CA CYS A 305 -4.55 -2.80 31.31
C CYS A 305 -3.24 -2.00 31.22
N PHE A 306 -2.15 -2.62 31.56
CA PHE A 306 -0.84 -2.16 31.16
C PHE A 306 -0.77 -2.36 29.64
N VAL A 307 -0.97 -1.31 28.89
CA VAL A 307 -0.84 -1.32 27.43
C VAL A 307 0.53 -0.76 27.09
N PRO A 308 1.53 -1.59 26.81
CA PRO A 308 2.73 -1.09 26.15
C PRO A 308 2.29 -0.65 24.76
N MET A 309 2.54 0.58 24.45
CA MET A 309 2.32 1.12 23.14
C MET A 309 3.62 1.41 22.44
N PHE A 310 3.67 0.98 21.18
CA PHE A 310 4.48 1.65 20.19
C PHE A 310 3.58 2.65 19.50
N LEU A 311 3.89 3.89 19.63
CA LEU A 311 3.24 4.89 18.86
C LEU A 311 4.14 5.23 17.67
N ILE A 312 4.14 4.37 16.63
CA ILE A 312 4.41 4.90 15.31
C ILE A 312 3.16 5.71 14.97
N VAL A 313 3.23 7.01 15.09
CA VAL A 313 2.18 7.87 14.55
C VAL A 313 2.63 8.26 13.17
N GLU A 314 2.04 7.62 12.19
CA GLU A 314 2.14 8.01 10.80
C GLU A 314 0.84 8.71 10.41
N LEU A 315 0.92 9.97 10.05
CA LEU A 315 -0.17 10.73 9.50
C LEU A 315 0.14 11.01 8.03
N THR A 316 -0.68 10.46 7.17
CA THR A 316 -0.61 10.69 5.73
C THR A 316 -1.89 11.36 5.25
N TYR A 317 -1.85 12.04 4.10
CA TYR A 317 -3.06 12.54 3.43
C TYR A 317 -3.27 11.82 2.09
N HIS A 318 -4.52 11.84 1.61
CA HIS A 318 -4.93 11.25 0.33
C HIS A 318 -5.39 12.31 -0.67
#